data_14d5935240b32a24e681355f0aa303e8
#
_entry.id   14d5935240b32a24e681355f0aa303e8
#
_cell.length_a   1.000
_cell.length_b   1.000
_cell.length_c   1.000
_cell.angle_alpha   90.00
_cell.angle_beta   90.00
_cell.angle_gamma   90.00
#
_symmetry.space_group_name_H-M   'P 1'
#
loop_
_entity.id
_entity.type
_entity.pdbx_description
1 polymer ?
#
loop_
_entity_poly.entity_id
_entity_poly.type
_entity_poly.pdbx_seq_one_letter_code
_entity_poly.pdbx_strand_id
1 'polypeptide(L)'
;MAILGLTETNAPIYPAHFDIEKVIRPNILALHPYRCARDDYQSGILLDANENALGHSIPLQSLVNQDPATSGHLSLDLHRYPDPAQNEIKSKIAGLRNIKGTDHVFLGVGSDEVIDLIMRVCCRPEHDKIITTPPTYGMYGVTAQVNDIGIVKVPLLVEKGEFQLDMNGIKKAISSDPSIKLIFVCSPGNPTGTLIPLKDIKVLLEDTTFKGIVIVDEAYIDFAKPEDSAVSLIPQYANLCVMQTLSKSFGLAAIRLGVAIAQPPLIQILTNTKAPYNISTPSASLALAALSPEGIASMTHKIRTLNLNRNRLIEGLAKLTPLGVGAVVGGNHANFVVVPILSRGSTKPDNTRSNGIYKRLAEELGVVVRFRGNEHGCKGCLRITVGSEEEVDAVLERLEKVLKEM
;
A
#
# COMPACT_ATOMS: atom_id res chain seq x y z
N MET A 1 -4.76 -5.27 29.93
CA MET A 1 -5.78 -4.18 30.01
C MET A 1 -6.79 -4.42 28.91
N ALA A 2 -8.09 -4.21 29.15
CA ALA A 2 -9.04 -4.30 28.04
C ALA A 2 -8.83 -3.13 27.08
N ILE A 3 -8.79 -3.41 25.78
CA ILE A 3 -8.70 -2.37 24.74
C ILE A 3 -10.01 -1.58 24.77
N LEU A 4 -9.91 -0.29 25.02
CA LEU A 4 -11.08 0.57 25.20
C LEU A 4 -11.83 0.75 23.87
N GLY A 5 -13.16 0.60 23.92
CA GLY A 5 -14.03 0.65 22.74
C GLY A 5 -14.15 -0.68 21.97
N LEU A 6 -13.39 -1.71 22.32
CA LEU A 6 -13.52 -3.03 21.72
C LEU A 6 -14.73 -3.76 22.32
N THR A 7 -15.60 -4.28 21.45
CA THR A 7 -16.64 -5.23 21.85
C THR A 7 -15.98 -6.56 22.19
N GLU A 8 -16.30 -7.16 23.34
CA GLU A 8 -15.73 -8.46 23.74
C GLU A 8 -15.96 -9.51 22.67
N THR A 9 -14.86 -10.15 22.23
CA THR A 9 -14.91 -11.27 21.32
C THR A 9 -14.48 -12.54 22.07
N ASN A 10 -15.31 -13.56 22.08
CA ASN A 10 -14.99 -14.87 22.67
C ASN A 10 -14.20 -15.78 21.72
N ALA A 11 -13.66 -15.26 20.61
CA ALA A 11 -12.88 -16.04 19.67
C ALA A 11 -11.50 -16.37 20.27
N PRO A 12 -11.02 -17.61 20.15
CA PRO A 12 -9.68 -17.97 20.61
C PRO A 12 -8.65 -17.20 19.77
N ILE A 13 -7.63 -16.65 20.47
CA ILE A 13 -6.52 -15.93 19.82
C ILE A 13 -5.57 -16.96 19.21
N TYR A 14 -5.35 -16.84 17.90
CA TYR A 14 -4.35 -17.65 17.19
C TYR A 14 -3.37 -16.71 16.44
N PRO A 15 -2.08 -16.98 16.48
CA PRO A 15 -1.39 -18.06 17.20
C PRO A 15 -1.38 -17.86 18.73
N ALA A 16 -1.38 -18.94 19.48
CA ALA A 16 -1.48 -18.91 20.95
C ALA A 16 -0.33 -18.17 21.66
N HIS A 17 0.80 -17.96 20.98
CA HIS A 17 1.96 -17.21 21.49
C HIS A 17 1.85 -15.70 21.31
N PHE A 18 0.85 -15.22 20.56
CA PHE A 18 0.64 -13.80 20.30
C PHE A 18 -0.26 -13.17 21.37
N ASP A 19 0.17 -12.00 21.82
CA ASP A 19 -0.56 -11.18 22.78
C ASP A 19 -0.44 -9.71 22.36
N ILE A 20 -1.51 -9.16 21.80
CA ILE A 20 -1.52 -7.80 21.28
C ILE A 20 -1.19 -6.76 22.35
N GLU A 21 -1.59 -6.97 23.60
CA GLU A 21 -1.32 -6.02 24.69
C GLU A 21 0.19 -5.89 24.98
N LYS A 22 0.99 -6.94 24.68
CA LYS A 22 2.45 -6.91 24.81
C LYS A 22 3.16 -6.29 23.60
N VAL A 23 2.48 -6.20 22.46
CA VAL A 23 3.02 -5.56 21.25
C VAL A 23 2.78 -4.06 21.29
N ILE A 24 1.58 -3.66 21.65
CA ILE A 24 1.17 -2.25 21.67
C ILE A 24 1.84 -1.50 22.82
N ARG A 25 2.23 -0.27 22.58
CA ARG A 25 2.81 0.62 23.58
C ARG A 25 1.81 0.87 24.72
N PRO A 26 2.24 0.79 25.99
CA PRO A 26 1.31 0.91 27.14
C PRO A 26 0.50 2.22 27.17
N ASN A 27 1.10 3.34 26.76
CA ASN A 27 0.42 4.63 26.68
C ASN A 27 -0.65 4.66 25.58
N ILE A 28 -0.51 3.86 24.54
CA ILE A 28 -1.49 3.73 23.45
C ILE A 28 -2.67 2.86 23.91
N LEU A 29 -2.41 1.78 24.64
CA LEU A 29 -3.48 0.94 25.22
C LEU A 29 -4.42 1.71 26.14
N ALA A 30 -3.94 2.80 26.75
CA ALA A 30 -4.73 3.66 27.63
C ALA A 30 -5.60 4.69 26.89
N LEU A 31 -5.51 4.79 25.56
CA LEU A 31 -6.29 5.74 24.78
C LEU A 31 -7.75 5.32 24.66
N HIS A 32 -8.64 6.29 24.90
CA HIS A 32 -10.05 6.13 24.61
C HIS A 32 -10.33 6.43 23.12
N PRO A 33 -11.32 5.77 22.51
CA PRO A 33 -11.80 6.19 21.20
C PRO A 33 -12.27 7.64 21.26
N TYR A 34 -11.92 8.41 20.22
CA TYR A 34 -12.48 9.74 20.07
C TYR A 34 -13.99 9.63 19.90
N ARG A 35 -14.75 10.45 20.66
CA ARG A 35 -16.20 10.54 20.54
C ARG A 35 -16.60 11.98 20.25
N CYS A 36 -17.56 12.15 19.38
CA CYS A 36 -18.20 13.42 19.10
C CYS A 36 -19.72 13.31 19.38
N ALA A 37 -20.38 14.45 19.50
CA ALA A 37 -21.82 14.46 19.75
C ALA A 37 -22.61 13.77 18.62
N ARG A 38 -22.07 13.73 17.40
CA ARG A 38 -22.69 13.08 16.21
C ARG A 38 -22.65 11.56 16.25
N ASP A 39 -21.87 10.95 17.14
CA ASP A 39 -21.99 9.51 17.37
C ASP A 39 -23.36 9.15 17.99
N ASP A 40 -23.95 10.08 18.74
CA ASP A 40 -25.23 9.91 19.42
C ASP A 40 -26.38 10.68 18.74
N TYR A 41 -26.09 11.82 18.08
CA TYR A 41 -27.09 12.75 17.51
C TYR A 41 -26.71 13.13 16.08
N GLN A 42 -27.46 12.67 15.09
CA GLN A 42 -27.18 12.87 13.66
C GLN A 42 -28.21 13.78 12.95
N SER A 43 -29.22 14.27 13.66
CA SER A 43 -30.29 15.08 13.10
C SER A 43 -30.65 16.27 13.99
N GLY A 44 -31.33 17.26 13.41
CA GLY A 44 -31.71 18.50 14.08
C GLY A 44 -30.74 19.64 13.81
N ILE A 45 -30.69 20.62 14.73
CA ILE A 45 -29.80 21.77 14.61
C ILE A 45 -28.47 21.41 15.28
N LEU A 46 -27.45 21.09 14.45
CA LEU A 46 -26.14 20.62 14.91
C LEU A 46 -25.21 21.82 15.15
N LEU A 47 -24.92 22.13 16.41
CA LEU A 47 -24.05 23.25 16.86
C LEU A 47 -22.95 22.77 17.81
N ASP A 48 -22.45 21.56 17.60
CA ASP A 48 -21.57 20.83 18.51
C ASP A 48 -20.07 20.93 18.18
N ALA A 49 -19.72 21.28 16.92
CA ALA A 49 -18.35 21.12 16.42
C ALA A 49 -17.70 22.47 15.97
N ASN A 50 -18.25 23.61 16.38
CA ASN A 50 -17.75 24.95 16.05
C ASN A 50 -17.62 25.23 14.54
N GLU A 51 -18.45 24.57 13.74
CA GLU A 51 -18.46 24.69 12.29
C GLU A 51 -19.10 26.03 11.87
N ASN A 52 -18.80 26.48 10.66
CA ASN A 52 -19.44 27.69 10.12
C ASN A 52 -20.83 27.38 9.60
N ALA A 53 -21.87 27.65 10.39
CA ALA A 53 -23.27 27.42 10.04
C ALA A 53 -23.76 28.20 8.80
N LEU A 54 -23.01 29.21 8.34
CA LEU A 54 -23.34 29.99 7.12
C LEU A 54 -22.79 29.34 5.84
N GLY A 55 -22.11 28.20 5.95
CA GLY A 55 -21.57 27.46 4.82
C GLY A 55 -20.11 27.75 4.51
N HIS A 56 -19.62 27.23 3.38
CA HIS A 56 -18.22 27.41 2.95
C HIS A 56 -18.00 28.77 2.29
N SER A 57 -16.75 29.26 2.32
CA SER A 57 -16.35 30.56 1.78
C SER A 57 -15.95 30.53 0.29
N ILE A 58 -16.24 29.44 -0.45
CA ILE A 58 -15.96 29.37 -1.88
C ILE A 58 -17.02 30.22 -2.60
N PRO A 59 -16.64 31.27 -3.39
CA PRO A 59 -17.59 32.13 -4.06
C PRO A 59 -18.42 31.36 -5.10
N LEU A 60 -19.74 31.45 -5.04
CA LEU A 60 -20.64 30.78 -6.00
C LEU A 60 -20.38 31.21 -7.46
N GLN A 61 -19.92 32.44 -7.69
CA GLN A 61 -19.56 32.97 -9.02
C GLN A 61 -18.35 32.24 -9.65
N SER A 62 -17.41 31.73 -8.82
CA SER A 62 -16.30 30.92 -9.31
C SER A 62 -16.75 29.52 -9.77
N LEU A 63 -17.99 29.14 -9.49
CA LEU A 63 -18.57 27.83 -9.82
C LEU A 63 -19.32 27.83 -11.16
N VAL A 64 -19.83 29.01 -11.61
CA VAL A 64 -20.68 29.12 -12.80
C VAL A 64 -19.93 28.79 -14.10
N ASN A 65 -18.59 28.89 -14.11
CA ASN A 65 -17.75 28.62 -15.28
C ASN A 65 -16.97 27.31 -15.18
N GLN A 66 -17.31 26.42 -14.24
CA GLN A 66 -16.60 25.15 -14.07
C GLN A 66 -17.40 24.00 -14.69
N ASP A 67 -16.63 22.99 -15.16
CA ASP A 67 -17.15 21.72 -15.64
C ASP A 67 -18.14 21.12 -14.63
N PRO A 68 -19.30 20.57 -15.06
CA PRO A 68 -20.27 19.86 -14.21
C PRO A 68 -19.64 18.81 -13.27
N ALA A 69 -18.52 18.20 -13.68
CA ALA A 69 -17.75 17.28 -12.83
C ALA A 69 -17.15 17.96 -11.59
N THR A 70 -16.81 19.24 -11.65
CA THR A 70 -16.25 20.00 -10.52
C THR A 70 -17.36 20.56 -9.62
N SER A 71 -18.50 20.92 -10.19
CA SER A 71 -19.65 21.46 -9.45
C SER A 71 -20.30 20.44 -8.51
N GLY A 72 -20.25 19.14 -8.84
CA GLY A 72 -20.80 18.07 -8.01
C GLY A 72 -20.11 17.93 -6.64
N HIS A 73 -18.83 18.27 -6.54
CA HIS A 73 -18.10 18.23 -5.25
C HIS A 73 -18.46 19.40 -4.33
N LEU A 74 -18.99 20.48 -4.86
CA LEU A 74 -19.36 21.69 -4.11
C LEU A 74 -20.78 21.65 -3.55
N SER A 75 -21.57 20.66 -3.98
CA SER A 75 -22.85 20.33 -3.34
C SER A 75 -22.70 19.51 -2.06
N LEU A 76 -21.48 19.08 -1.73
CA LEU A 76 -21.18 18.42 -0.47
C LEU A 76 -21.19 19.45 0.68
N ASP A 77 -21.60 19.03 1.86
CA ASP A 77 -21.60 19.85 3.07
C ASP A 77 -20.18 20.14 3.58
N LEU A 78 -19.38 20.86 2.76
CA LEU A 78 -17.94 21.11 3.01
C LEU A 78 -17.67 21.93 4.27
N HIS A 79 -18.68 22.61 4.81
CA HIS A 79 -18.59 23.35 6.07
C HIS A 79 -18.79 22.46 7.30
N ARG A 80 -19.02 21.17 7.11
CA ARG A 80 -19.19 20.16 8.16
C ARG A 80 -18.00 19.21 8.21
N TYR A 81 -17.62 18.79 9.42
CA TYR A 81 -16.67 17.67 9.58
C TYR A 81 -17.25 16.39 8.97
N PRO A 82 -16.40 15.55 8.35
CA PRO A 82 -16.85 14.27 7.79
C PRO A 82 -17.26 13.30 8.91
N ASP A 83 -17.95 12.20 8.53
CA ASP A 83 -18.19 11.07 9.43
C ASP A 83 -16.84 10.47 9.91
N PRO A 84 -16.54 10.46 11.23
CA PRO A 84 -15.30 9.91 11.74
C PRO A 84 -15.21 8.39 11.60
N ALA A 85 -16.33 7.69 11.49
CA ALA A 85 -16.41 6.23 11.44
C ALA A 85 -16.28 5.69 10.02
N GLN A 86 -16.82 6.39 9.01
CA GLN A 86 -16.82 5.98 7.60
C GLN A 86 -17.31 4.54 7.38
N ASN A 87 -18.36 4.14 8.11
CA ASN A 87 -18.83 2.74 8.14
C ASN A 87 -19.32 2.24 6.79
N GLU A 88 -19.86 3.10 5.94
CA GLU A 88 -20.30 2.71 4.60
C GLU A 88 -19.13 2.29 3.72
N ILE A 89 -18.04 3.06 3.72
CA ILE A 89 -16.81 2.71 2.99
C ILE A 89 -16.23 1.39 3.53
N LYS A 90 -16.13 1.27 4.86
CA LYS A 90 -15.64 0.04 5.50
C LYS A 90 -16.47 -1.17 5.13
N SER A 91 -17.80 -1.04 5.11
CA SER A 91 -18.72 -2.13 4.72
C SER A 91 -18.50 -2.57 3.27
N LYS A 92 -18.35 -1.60 2.35
CA LYS A 92 -18.08 -1.91 0.93
C LYS A 92 -16.72 -2.60 0.75
N ILE A 93 -15.68 -2.17 1.47
CA ILE A 93 -14.37 -2.82 1.46
C ILE A 93 -14.45 -4.22 2.06
N ALA A 94 -15.11 -4.38 3.21
CA ALA A 94 -15.31 -5.69 3.84
C ALA A 94 -16.03 -6.66 2.88
N GLY A 95 -17.08 -6.21 2.19
CA GLY A 95 -17.78 -6.99 1.17
C GLY A 95 -16.90 -7.35 -0.02
N LEU A 96 -16.12 -6.38 -0.56
CA LEU A 96 -15.19 -6.61 -1.66
C LEU A 96 -14.11 -7.65 -1.33
N ARG A 97 -13.68 -7.69 -0.07
CA ARG A 97 -12.61 -8.57 0.42
C ARG A 97 -13.11 -9.82 1.15
N ASN A 98 -14.43 -10.04 1.19
CA ASN A 98 -15.06 -11.14 1.90
C ASN A 98 -14.67 -11.22 3.39
N ILE A 99 -14.62 -10.08 4.06
CA ILE A 99 -14.36 -9.91 5.49
C ILE A 99 -15.67 -9.76 6.25
N LYS A 100 -15.74 -10.33 7.47
CA LYS A 100 -16.97 -10.48 8.24
C LYS A 100 -17.64 -9.17 8.68
N GLY A 101 -16.85 -8.10 8.94
CA GLY A 101 -17.43 -6.86 9.49
C GLY A 101 -16.54 -5.64 9.32
N THR A 102 -17.12 -4.46 9.57
CA THR A 102 -16.46 -3.16 9.51
C THR A 102 -15.40 -2.97 10.58
N ASP A 103 -15.50 -3.71 11.66
CA ASP A 103 -14.55 -3.76 12.78
C ASP A 103 -13.20 -4.40 12.42
N HIS A 104 -13.10 -5.03 11.25
CA HIS A 104 -11.87 -5.54 10.67
C HIS A 104 -11.19 -4.53 9.72
N VAL A 105 -11.79 -3.36 9.49
CA VAL A 105 -11.32 -2.39 8.48
C VAL A 105 -11.01 -1.04 9.12
N PHE A 106 -9.80 -0.56 8.88
CA PHE A 106 -9.36 0.79 9.22
C PHE A 106 -9.08 1.59 7.95
N LEU A 107 -9.36 2.89 7.97
CA LEU A 107 -9.11 3.82 6.85
C LEU A 107 -8.11 4.89 7.25
N GLY A 108 -7.08 5.07 6.42
CA GLY A 108 -6.05 6.09 6.59
C GLY A 108 -5.91 7.01 5.36
N VAL A 109 -5.25 8.14 5.54
CA VAL A 109 -4.89 9.10 4.47
C VAL A 109 -3.77 8.50 3.62
N GLY A 110 -4.15 7.58 2.71
CA GLY A 110 -3.24 6.72 1.96
C GLY A 110 -2.61 5.63 2.84
N SER A 111 -1.89 4.70 2.20
CA SER A 111 -1.13 3.68 2.93
C SER A 111 -0.05 4.28 3.83
N ASP A 112 0.41 5.49 3.53
CA ASP A 112 1.48 6.14 4.31
C ASP A 112 1.02 6.47 5.74
N GLU A 113 -0.22 6.92 5.96
CA GLU A 113 -0.77 7.09 7.32
C GLU A 113 -0.93 5.73 8.02
N VAL A 114 -1.33 4.70 7.31
CA VAL A 114 -1.45 3.34 7.89
C VAL A 114 -0.08 2.84 8.36
N ILE A 115 0.96 2.99 7.53
CA ILE A 115 2.35 2.61 7.86
C ILE A 115 2.82 3.37 9.10
N ASP A 116 2.65 4.70 9.11
CA ASP A 116 3.08 5.55 10.21
C ASP A 116 2.36 5.19 11.51
N LEU A 117 1.04 5.05 11.44
CA LEU A 117 0.23 4.76 12.62
C LEU A 117 0.55 3.39 13.23
N ILE A 118 0.71 2.35 12.41
CA ILE A 118 1.09 1.02 12.89
C ILE A 118 2.46 1.07 13.58
N MET A 119 3.44 1.77 13.01
CA MET A 119 4.74 1.93 13.65
C MET A 119 4.61 2.66 14.99
N ARG A 120 3.86 3.74 15.03
CA ARG A 120 3.68 4.57 16.25
C ARG A 120 2.94 3.83 17.36
N VAL A 121 2.00 2.95 17.05
CA VAL A 121 1.26 2.22 18.10
C VAL A 121 2.03 1.03 18.63
N CYS A 122 2.87 0.38 17.79
CA CYS A 122 3.59 -0.84 18.16
C CYS A 122 5.02 -0.58 18.68
N CYS A 123 5.73 0.41 18.11
CA CYS A 123 7.15 0.57 18.33
C CYS A 123 7.47 1.77 19.23
N ARG A 124 8.24 1.56 20.28
CA ARG A 124 8.79 2.65 21.12
C ARG A 124 9.99 3.26 20.40
N PRO A 125 10.03 4.60 20.24
CA PRO A 125 11.20 5.30 19.72
C PRO A 125 12.47 4.87 20.45
N GLU A 126 13.60 4.79 19.74
CA GLU A 126 14.95 4.44 20.23
C GLU A 126 15.11 3.01 20.81
N HIS A 127 14.00 2.26 20.97
CA HIS A 127 14.02 0.94 21.59
C HIS A 127 13.60 -0.19 20.66
N ASP A 128 12.48 -0.01 19.96
CA ASP A 128 11.91 -1.08 19.17
C ASP A 128 12.31 -0.97 17.70
N LYS A 129 12.22 -2.07 16.97
CA LYS A 129 12.68 -2.20 15.60
C LYS A 129 11.65 -2.81 14.70
N ILE A 130 11.83 -2.58 13.40
CA ILE A 130 11.09 -3.24 12.34
C ILE A 130 12.04 -4.07 11.46
N ILE A 131 11.54 -5.14 10.84
CA ILE A 131 12.20 -5.79 9.70
C ILE A 131 11.64 -5.21 8.41
N THR A 132 12.56 -4.89 7.48
CA THR A 132 12.24 -4.63 6.08
C THR A 132 13.00 -5.58 5.18
N THR A 133 12.45 -5.90 4.00
CA THR A 133 12.99 -6.90 3.06
C THR A 133 13.38 -6.23 1.73
N PRO A 134 14.52 -5.48 1.67
CA PRO A 134 14.92 -4.81 0.43
C PRO A 134 15.27 -5.79 -0.69
N PRO A 135 14.98 -5.44 -1.98
CA PRO A 135 14.38 -4.19 -2.40
C PRO A 135 12.88 -4.14 -2.09
N THR A 136 12.43 -3.05 -1.47
CA THR A 136 11.06 -2.90 -1.02
C THR A 136 10.60 -1.44 -1.08
N TYR A 137 9.38 -1.14 -0.65
CA TYR A 137 8.87 0.22 -0.64
C TYR A 137 9.65 1.10 0.35
N GLY A 138 10.26 2.17 -0.16
CA GLY A 138 11.19 3.01 0.61
C GLY A 138 10.59 3.73 1.81
N MET A 139 9.26 3.95 1.80
CA MET A 139 8.58 4.68 2.89
C MET A 139 8.61 3.93 4.21
N TYR A 140 8.76 2.61 4.24
CA TYR A 140 8.96 1.91 5.52
C TYR A 140 10.20 2.43 6.25
N GLY A 141 11.30 2.59 5.50
CA GLY A 141 12.54 3.14 6.07
C GLY A 141 12.44 4.59 6.46
N VAL A 142 11.81 5.41 5.61
CA VAL A 142 11.61 6.86 5.90
C VAL A 142 10.74 7.04 7.14
N THR A 143 9.61 6.34 7.21
CA THR A 143 8.69 6.44 8.35
C THR A 143 9.33 5.93 9.65
N ALA A 144 10.09 4.84 9.59
CA ALA A 144 10.84 4.36 10.75
C ALA A 144 11.86 5.41 11.25
N GLN A 145 12.59 6.04 10.33
CA GLN A 145 13.55 7.09 10.66
C GLN A 145 12.87 8.32 11.29
N VAL A 146 11.72 8.75 10.74
CA VAL A 146 10.95 9.89 11.28
C VAL A 146 10.46 9.62 12.71
N ASN A 147 10.19 8.36 13.04
CA ASN A 147 9.70 7.93 14.35
C ASN A 147 10.80 7.37 15.28
N ASP A 148 12.07 7.54 14.95
CA ASP A 148 13.23 7.02 15.72
C ASP A 148 13.15 5.52 15.99
N ILE A 149 12.64 4.75 15.02
CA ILE A 149 12.49 3.29 15.11
C ILE A 149 13.64 2.61 14.38
N GLY A 150 14.28 1.64 15.02
CA GLY A 150 15.36 0.87 14.44
C GLY A 150 14.92 0.00 13.26
N ILE A 151 15.82 -0.19 12.28
CA ILE A 151 15.53 -0.99 11.08
C ILE A 151 16.52 -2.14 10.99
N VAL A 152 16.00 -3.37 10.96
CA VAL A 152 16.73 -4.58 10.60
C VAL A 152 16.43 -4.90 9.15
N LYS A 153 17.44 -4.88 8.30
CA LYS A 153 17.31 -5.20 6.87
C LYS A 153 17.64 -6.67 6.64
N VAL A 154 16.69 -7.43 6.15
CA VAL A 154 16.88 -8.80 5.65
C VAL A 154 16.57 -8.79 4.15
N PRO A 155 17.59 -8.68 3.28
CA PRO A 155 17.39 -8.57 1.85
C PRO A 155 16.66 -9.79 1.28
N LEU A 156 15.85 -9.55 0.25
CA LEU A 156 15.23 -10.63 -0.52
C LEU A 156 16.30 -11.51 -1.20
N LEU A 157 16.03 -12.78 -1.34
CA LEU A 157 16.79 -13.68 -2.19
C LEU A 157 16.55 -13.30 -3.65
N VAL A 158 17.62 -12.98 -4.36
CA VAL A 158 17.54 -12.44 -5.74
C VAL A 158 17.94 -13.46 -6.80
N GLU A 159 18.11 -14.73 -6.41
CA GLU A 159 18.49 -15.80 -7.31
C GLU A 159 17.49 -15.90 -8.47
N LYS A 160 18.02 -16.01 -9.68
CA LYS A 160 17.24 -16.05 -10.94
C LYS A 160 16.25 -14.88 -11.13
N GLY A 161 16.39 -13.79 -10.36
CA GLY A 161 15.49 -12.62 -10.44
C GLY A 161 14.11 -12.84 -9.79
N GLU A 162 13.99 -13.78 -8.85
CA GLU A 162 12.71 -14.15 -8.25
C GLU A 162 12.27 -13.25 -7.07
N PHE A 163 13.22 -12.69 -6.32
CA PHE A 163 12.96 -11.79 -5.19
C PHE A 163 12.04 -12.38 -4.11
N GLN A 164 12.43 -13.51 -3.55
CA GLN A 164 11.69 -14.20 -2.48
C GLN A 164 12.25 -13.86 -1.09
N LEU A 165 11.45 -14.11 -0.02
CA LEU A 165 11.91 -13.88 1.36
C LEU A 165 13.09 -14.79 1.73
N ASP A 166 14.12 -14.22 2.37
CA ASP A 166 15.10 -15.00 3.10
C ASP A 166 14.52 -15.42 4.46
N MET A 167 13.80 -16.53 4.46
CA MET A 167 13.15 -17.05 5.66
C MET A 167 14.14 -17.38 6.78
N ASN A 168 15.36 -17.84 6.44
CA ASN A 168 16.39 -18.14 7.42
C ASN A 168 16.97 -16.86 8.04
N GLY A 169 17.22 -15.84 7.20
CA GLY A 169 17.64 -14.52 7.66
C GLY A 169 16.61 -13.86 8.58
N ILE A 170 15.32 -13.92 8.24
CA ILE A 170 14.26 -13.38 9.08
C ILE A 170 14.18 -14.13 10.42
N LYS A 171 14.16 -15.47 10.40
CA LYS A 171 14.14 -16.29 11.63
C LYS A 171 15.33 -16.00 12.54
N LYS A 172 16.52 -15.88 11.96
CA LYS A 172 17.72 -15.49 12.71
C LYS A 172 17.57 -14.12 13.37
N ALA A 173 17.05 -13.14 12.64
CA ALA A 173 16.84 -11.78 13.15
C ALA A 173 15.86 -11.77 14.33
N ILE A 174 14.66 -12.35 14.18
CA ILE A 174 13.63 -12.34 15.22
C ILE A 174 14.02 -13.14 16.46
N SER A 175 14.77 -14.24 16.31
CA SER A 175 15.22 -15.05 17.44
C SER A 175 16.37 -14.39 18.23
N SER A 176 17.14 -13.52 17.58
CA SER A 176 18.28 -12.83 18.21
C SER A 176 17.93 -11.47 18.79
N ASP A 177 16.81 -10.86 18.39
CA ASP A 177 16.43 -9.51 18.79
C ASP A 177 14.92 -9.37 19.12
N PRO A 178 14.56 -9.47 20.41
CA PRO A 178 13.18 -9.38 20.85
C PRO A 178 12.59 -7.95 20.75
N SER A 179 13.40 -6.94 20.41
CA SER A 179 12.94 -5.58 20.16
C SER A 179 12.24 -5.41 18.81
N ILE A 180 12.31 -6.41 17.93
CA ILE A 180 11.62 -6.41 16.64
C ILE A 180 10.11 -6.61 16.87
N LYS A 181 9.32 -5.59 16.51
CA LYS A 181 7.86 -5.56 16.70
C LYS A 181 7.08 -5.76 15.41
N LEU A 182 7.65 -5.36 14.27
CA LEU A 182 6.95 -5.43 12.99
C LEU A 182 7.83 -6.05 11.92
N ILE A 183 7.23 -6.87 11.04
CA ILE A 183 7.86 -7.37 9.81
C ILE A 183 7.04 -6.84 8.64
N PHE A 184 7.63 -6.02 7.76
CA PHE A 184 6.99 -5.53 6.55
C PHE A 184 7.31 -6.43 5.37
N VAL A 185 6.26 -7.00 4.78
CA VAL A 185 6.30 -7.83 3.56
C VAL A 185 5.50 -7.13 2.48
N CYS A 186 6.15 -6.67 1.41
CA CYS A 186 5.47 -6.06 0.26
C CYS A 186 5.13 -7.14 -0.77
N SER A 187 3.84 -7.40 -1.01
CA SER A 187 3.38 -8.48 -1.88
C SER A 187 2.07 -8.13 -2.60
N PRO A 188 2.07 -7.88 -3.92
CA PRO A 188 3.23 -7.83 -4.82
C PRO A 188 4.22 -6.71 -4.49
N GLY A 189 5.52 -7.02 -4.56
CA GLY A 189 6.59 -6.12 -4.13
C GLY A 189 6.77 -4.88 -5.02
N ASN A 190 7.19 -3.78 -4.44
CA ASN A 190 7.68 -2.61 -5.16
C ASN A 190 9.17 -2.43 -4.80
N PRO A 191 10.11 -2.57 -5.76
CA PRO A 191 9.90 -2.46 -7.22
C PRO A 191 9.72 -3.78 -7.98
N THR A 192 9.66 -4.93 -7.35
CA THR A 192 9.88 -6.24 -8.00
C THR A 192 8.65 -6.83 -8.69
N GLY A 193 7.44 -6.40 -8.35
CA GLY A 193 6.20 -7.01 -8.82
C GLY A 193 6.03 -8.48 -8.40
N THR A 194 6.80 -8.94 -7.42
CA THR A 194 6.82 -10.34 -7.00
C THR A 194 5.81 -10.58 -5.90
N LEU A 195 5.02 -11.64 -6.04
CA LEU A 195 4.18 -12.20 -4.97
C LEU A 195 5.02 -13.01 -4.00
N ILE A 196 4.79 -12.81 -2.73
CA ILE A 196 5.31 -13.67 -1.66
C ILE A 196 4.25 -14.76 -1.40
N PRO A 197 4.61 -16.05 -1.46
CA PRO A 197 3.67 -17.13 -1.25
C PRO A 197 3.01 -17.08 0.13
N LEU A 198 1.70 -17.30 0.21
CA LEU A 198 0.97 -17.31 1.49
C LEU A 198 1.51 -18.34 2.48
N LYS A 199 2.10 -19.44 2.00
CA LYS A 199 2.78 -20.43 2.85
C LYS A 199 3.94 -19.82 3.64
N ASP A 200 4.70 -18.91 3.03
CA ASP A 200 5.85 -18.27 3.68
C ASP A 200 5.37 -17.20 4.68
N ILE A 201 4.28 -16.49 4.37
CA ILE A 201 3.62 -15.60 5.31
C ILE A 201 3.12 -16.39 6.53
N LYS A 202 2.48 -17.55 6.34
CA LYS A 202 2.04 -18.43 7.45
C LYS A 202 3.20 -18.84 8.34
N VAL A 203 4.34 -19.21 7.76
CA VAL A 203 5.54 -19.59 8.54
C VAL A 203 6.01 -18.42 9.44
N LEU A 204 5.91 -17.16 8.98
CA LEU A 204 6.22 -16.00 9.82
C LEU A 204 5.20 -15.80 10.94
N LEU A 205 3.91 -15.97 10.63
CA LEU A 205 2.82 -15.80 11.59
C LEU A 205 2.86 -16.85 12.71
N GLU A 206 3.30 -18.06 12.39
CA GLU A 206 3.35 -19.22 13.30
C GLU A 206 4.68 -19.35 14.06
N ASP A 207 5.68 -18.53 13.74
CA ASP A 207 6.99 -18.58 14.41
C ASP A 207 6.86 -18.15 15.87
N THR A 208 7.06 -19.10 16.79
CA THR A 208 6.88 -18.90 18.23
C THR A 208 7.89 -17.94 18.86
N THR A 209 8.98 -17.63 18.18
CA THR A 209 9.97 -16.66 18.64
C THR A 209 9.57 -15.22 18.33
N PHE A 210 8.75 -15.00 17.30
CA PHE A 210 8.23 -13.69 16.94
C PHE A 210 6.94 -13.37 17.73
N LYS A 211 6.98 -12.28 18.48
CA LYS A 211 5.83 -11.83 19.30
C LYS A 211 5.13 -10.58 18.75
N GLY A 212 5.56 -10.11 17.55
CA GLY A 212 5.06 -8.91 16.91
C GLY A 212 3.98 -9.18 15.85
N ILE A 213 3.81 -8.22 14.93
CA ILE A 213 2.81 -8.24 13.87
C ILE A 213 3.50 -8.32 12.50
N VAL A 214 3.01 -9.21 11.64
CA VAL A 214 3.40 -9.27 10.23
C VAL A 214 2.47 -8.33 9.45
N ILE A 215 3.07 -7.37 8.74
CA ILE A 215 2.37 -6.41 7.89
C ILE A 215 2.57 -6.86 6.44
N VAL A 216 1.49 -7.21 5.75
CA VAL A 216 1.53 -7.52 4.31
C VAL A 216 0.98 -6.33 3.54
N ASP A 217 1.87 -5.65 2.81
CA ASP A 217 1.49 -4.51 1.97
C ASP A 217 1.07 -5.01 0.58
N GLU A 218 -0.23 -4.97 0.36
CA GLU A 218 -0.91 -5.44 -0.84
C GLU A 218 -1.36 -4.29 -1.76
N ALA A 219 -0.59 -3.21 -1.85
CA ALA A 219 -0.97 -2.07 -2.70
C ALA A 219 -1.22 -2.45 -4.17
N TYR A 220 -0.69 -3.57 -4.65
CA TYR A 220 -0.81 -4.04 -6.03
C TYR A 220 -1.59 -5.35 -6.19
N ILE A 221 -2.21 -5.88 -5.14
CA ILE A 221 -2.81 -7.22 -5.14
C ILE A 221 -3.90 -7.42 -6.20
N ASP A 222 -4.64 -6.38 -6.55
CA ASP A 222 -5.70 -6.48 -7.55
C ASP A 222 -5.19 -6.77 -8.97
N PHE A 223 -3.89 -6.64 -9.24
CA PHE A 223 -3.24 -7.04 -10.50
C PHE A 223 -2.82 -8.52 -10.53
N ALA A 224 -2.92 -9.22 -9.41
CA ALA A 224 -2.72 -10.65 -9.23
C ALA A 224 -4.06 -11.38 -9.16
N LYS A 225 -4.08 -12.60 -8.65
CA LYS A 225 -5.32 -13.36 -8.47
C LYS A 225 -5.90 -13.13 -7.06
N PRO A 226 -7.22 -13.17 -6.90
CA PRO A 226 -7.86 -12.98 -5.59
C PRO A 226 -7.35 -13.95 -4.51
N GLU A 227 -7.04 -15.19 -4.88
CA GLU A 227 -6.53 -16.22 -3.98
C GLU A 227 -5.11 -15.97 -3.47
N ASP A 228 -4.37 -15.05 -4.09
CA ASP A 228 -3.00 -14.69 -3.68
C ASP A 228 -3.00 -13.69 -2.51
N SER A 229 -4.15 -13.14 -2.14
CA SER A 229 -4.27 -12.15 -1.07
C SER A 229 -4.17 -12.76 0.32
N ALA A 230 -3.31 -12.19 1.17
CA ALA A 230 -3.20 -12.52 2.58
C ALA A 230 -4.45 -12.15 3.41
N VAL A 231 -5.38 -11.39 2.86
CA VAL A 231 -6.69 -11.11 3.50
C VAL A 231 -7.41 -12.40 3.86
N SER A 232 -7.25 -13.47 3.05
CA SER A 232 -7.79 -14.80 3.33
C SER A 232 -7.33 -15.41 4.66
N LEU A 233 -6.22 -14.92 5.22
CA LEU A 233 -5.64 -15.38 6.48
C LEU A 233 -6.15 -14.58 7.71
N ILE A 234 -6.74 -13.40 7.51
CA ILE A 234 -7.22 -12.54 8.60
C ILE A 234 -8.18 -13.25 9.57
N PRO A 235 -9.14 -14.08 9.12
CA PRO A 235 -10.03 -14.76 10.08
C PRO A 235 -9.32 -15.69 11.06
N GLN A 236 -8.11 -16.15 10.71
CA GLN A 236 -7.36 -17.13 11.49
C GLN A 236 -6.26 -16.48 12.35
N TYR A 237 -5.57 -15.42 11.85
CA TYR A 237 -4.35 -14.92 12.47
C TYR A 237 -4.53 -13.53 13.08
N ALA A 238 -4.37 -13.43 14.40
CA ALA A 238 -4.48 -12.18 15.16
C ALA A 238 -3.25 -11.27 15.01
N ASN A 239 -2.10 -11.83 14.62
CA ASN A 239 -0.83 -11.13 14.42
C ASN A 239 -0.57 -10.74 12.95
N LEU A 240 -1.63 -10.67 12.13
CA LEU A 240 -1.57 -10.25 10.73
C LEU A 240 -2.29 -8.91 10.54
N CYS A 241 -1.66 -8.00 9.80
CA CYS A 241 -2.30 -6.82 9.23
C CYS A 241 -2.02 -6.75 7.73
N VAL A 242 -3.06 -6.66 6.93
CA VAL A 242 -2.95 -6.50 5.48
C VAL A 242 -3.27 -5.05 5.12
N MET A 243 -2.38 -4.40 4.39
CA MET A 243 -2.59 -3.03 3.91
C MET A 243 -2.94 -3.02 2.43
N GLN A 244 -3.92 -2.21 2.08
CA GLN A 244 -4.36 -2.02 0.69
C GLN A 244 -4.63 -0.54 0.41
N THR A 245 -4.92 -0.17 -0.84
CA THR A 245 -5.15 1.22 -1.23
C THR A 245 -6.01 1.33 -2.49
N LEU A 246 -6.76 2.41 -2.60
CA LEU A 246 -7.47 2.75 -3.84
C LEU A 246 -6.55 3.49 -4.85
N SER A 247 -5.29 3.75 -4.49
CA SER A 247 -4.36 4.53 -5.32
C SER A 247 -3.93 3.84 -6.61
N LYS A 248 -3.98 2.49 -6.69
CA LYS A 248 -3.42 1.73 -7.81
C LYS A 248 -4.50 1.15 -8.72
N SER A 249 -5.12 0.08 -8.34
CA SER A 249 -6.15 -0.62 -9.14
C SER A 249 -7.37 0.24 -9.44
N PHE A 250 -7.82 1.05 -8.48
CA PHE A 250 -8.94 1.98 -8.65
C PHE A 250 -8.56 3.27 -9.38
N GLY A 251 -7.26 3.57 -9.60
CA GLY A 251 -6.82 4.79 -10.25
C GLY A 251 -7.07 6.07 -9.44
N LEU A 252 -7.23 5.97 -8.13
CA LEU A 252 -7.61 7.06 -7.25
C LEU A 252 -6.47 7.50 -6.31
N ALA A 253 -5.26 7.66 -6.85
CA ALA A 253 -4.11 8.08 -6.06
C ALA A 253 -4.31 9.46 -5.37
N ALA A 254 -5.05 10.37 -6.02
CA ALA A 254 -5.25 11.74 -5.55
C ALA A 254 -6.18 11.84 -4.32
N ILE A 255 -7.11 10.90 -4.11
CA ILE A 255 -8.05 10.96 -2.98
C ILE A 255 -7.43 10.54 -1.66
N ARG A 256 -6.22 9.98 -1.68
CA ARG A 256 -5.46 9.58 -0.49
C ARG A 256 -6.25 8.66 0.44
N LEU A 257 -6.68 7.49 -0.04
CA LEU A 257 -7.35 6.48 0.79
C LEU A 257 -6.54 5.18 0.83
N GLY A 258 -6.06 4.86 2.03
CA GLY A 258 -5.42 3.60 2.41
C GLY A 258 -6.30 2.80 3.35
N VAL A 259 -6.08 1.51 3.39
CA VAL A 259 -6.87 0.55 4.16
C VAL A 259 -5.93 -0.35 4.96
N ALA A 260 -6.24 -0.59 6.23
CA ALA A 260 -5.71 -1.73 6.97
C ALA A 260 -6.84 -2.72 7.25
N ILE A 261 -6.55 -4.00 7.07
CA ILE A 261 -7.46 -5.11 7.36
C ILE A 261 -6.75 -6.01 8.37
N ALA A 262 -7.36 -6.19 9.54
CA ALA A 262 -6.82 -7.00 10.62
C ALA A 262 -7.94 -7.50 11.54
N GLN A 263 -7.59 -8.26 12.56
CA GLN A 263 -8.52 -8.60 13.63
C GLN A 263 -8.95 -7.35 14.42
N PRO A 264 -10.19 -7.31 14.97
CA PRO A 264 -10.78 -6.14 15.63
C PRO A 264 -9.91 -5.48 16.70
N PRO A 265 -9.13 -6.22 17.54
CA PRO A 265 -8.28 -5.57 18.53
C PRO A 265 -7.27 -4.57 17.95
N LEU A 266 -6.58 -4.92 16.86
CA LEU A 266 -5.64 -4.01 16.20
C LEU A 266 -6.38 -2.84 15.52
N ILE A 267 -7.49 -3.11 14.86
CA ILE A 267 -8.29 -2.08 14.19
C ILE A 267 -8.84 -1.06 15.22
N GLN A 268 -9.27 -1.53 16.39
CA GLN A 268 -9.73 -0.63 17.45
C GLN A 268 -8.59 0.26 17.97
N ILE A 269 -7.39 -0.28 18.17
CA ILE A 269 -6.21 0.49 18.59
C ILE A 269 -5.87 1.58 17.57
N LEU A 270 -5.87 1.25 16.28
CA LEU A 270 -5.64 2.23 15.22
C LEU A 270 -6.73 3.31 15.22
N THR A 271 -7.98 2.93 15.44
CA THR A 271 -9.12 3.84 15.53
C THR A 271 -9.01 4.78 16.73
N ASN A 272 -8.55 4.29 17.88
CA ASN A 272 -8.32 5.12 19.07
C ASN A 272 -7.17 6.12 18.91
N THR A 273 -6.27 5.86 17.97
CA THR A 273 -5.01 6.63 17.81
C THR A 273 -5.03 7.60 16.63
N LYS A 274 -5.83 7.33 15.61
CA LYS A 274 -5.90 8.18 14.41
C LYS A 274 -6.37 9.60 14.73
N ALA A 275 -5.99 10.56 13.90
CA ALA A 275 -6.60 11.89 13.95
C ALA A 275 -8.12 11.78 13.73
N PRO A 276 -8.94 12.49 14.51
CA PRO A 276 -10.37 12.61 14.22
C PRO A 276 -10.59 13.13 12.79
N TYR A 277 -11.63 12.61 12.12
CA TYR A 277 -12.04 13.11 10.80
C TYR A 277 -10.95 13.04 9.72
N ASN A 278 -10.04 12.06 9.78
CA ASN A 278 -8.88 11.94 8.90
C ASN A 278 -9.26 11.76 7.41
N ILE A 279 -10.41 11.18 7.10
CA ILE A 279 -10.90 11.01 5.74
C ILE A 279 -11.88 12.15 5.40
N SER A 280 -11.50 13.01 4.46
CA SER A 280 -12.31 14.16 4.06
C SER A 280 -13.61 13.75 3.34
N THR A 281 -14.64 14.57 3.42
CA THR A 281 -15.93 14.35 2.70
C THR A 281 -15.75 14.17 1.19
N PRO A 282 -14.94 14.96 0.46
CA PRO A 282 -14.69 14.70 -0.97
C PRO A 282 -14.02 13.34 -1.23
N SER A 283 -13.02 12.96 -0.43
CA SER A 283 -12.37 11.64 -0.56
C SER A 283 -13.36 10.51 -0.30
N ALA A 284 -14.20 10.64 0.72
CA ALA A 284 -15.21 9.65 1.06
C ALA A 284 -16.26 9.48 -0.07
N SER A 285 -16.76 10.58 -0.59
CA SER A 285 -17.73 10.57 -1.70
C SER A 285 -17.20 9.87 -2.94
N LEU A 286 -15.95 10.18 -3.33
CA LEU A 286 -15.29 9.55 -4.48
C LEU A 286 -14.98 8.06 -4.22
N ALA A 287 -14.59 7.70 -3.00
CA ALA A 287 -14.39 6.31 -2.64
C ALA A 287 -15.67 5.49 -2.68
N LEU A 288 -16.79 6.03 -2.19
CA LEU A 288 -18.10 5.38 -2.25
C LEU A 288 -18.56 5.14 -3.68
N ALA A 289 -18.37 6.13 -4.56
CA ALA A 289 -18.67 5.99 -5.99
C ALA A 289 -17.81 4.89 -6.65
N ALA A 290 -16.51 4.84 -6.34
CA ALA A 290 -15.60 3.83 -6.88
C ALA A 290 -15.88 2.42 -6.34
N LEU A 291 -16.40 2.30 -5.13
CA LEU A 291 -16.78 1.04 -4.49
C LEU A 291 -18.24 0.64 -4.79
N SER A 292 -18.93 1.33 -5.69
CA SER A 292 -20.22 0.87 -6.24
C SER A 292 -20.00 -0.36 -7.15
N PRO A 293 -21.05 -1.14 -7.45
CA PRO A 293 -20.96 -2.24 -8.41
C PRO A 293 -20.38 -1.81 -9.76
N GLU A 294 -20.79 -0.66 -10.26
CA GLU A 294 -20.31 -0.07 -11.52
C GLU A 294 -18.84 0.34 -11.44
N GLY A 295 -18.44 0.95 -10.31
CA GLY A 295 -17.05 1.33 -10.06
C GLY A 295 -16.13 0.10 -10.00
N ILE A 296 -16.54 -0.97 -9.31
CA ILE A 296 -15.81 -2.24 -9.25
C ILE A 296 -15.73 -2.90 -10.63
N ALA A 297 -16.80 -2.90 -11.41
CA ALA A 297 -16.80 -3.41 -12.77
C ALA A 297 -15.83 -2.62 -13.68
N SER A 298 -15.82 -1.29 -13.56
CA SER A 298 -14.87 -0.42 -14.28
C SER A 298 -13.41 -0.71 -13.88
N MET A 299 -13.14 -0.82 -12.58
CA MET A 299 -11.81 -1.19 -12.06
C MET A 299 -11.35 -2.53 -12.64
N THR A 300 -12.20 -3.55 -12.57
CA THR A 300 -11.90 -4.90 -13.08
C THR A 300 -11.59 -4.88 -14.58
N HIS A 301 -12.34 -4.13 -15.37
CA HIS A 301 -12.07 -3.96 -16.80
C HIS A 301 -10.70 -3.31 -17.04
N LYS A 302 -10.38 -2.22 -16.34
CA LYS A 302 -9.11 -1.51 -16.45
C LYS A 302 -7.92 -2.40 -16.04
N ILE A 303 -8.05 -3.20 -14.99
CA ILE A 303 -7.03 -4.17 -14.58
C ILE A 303 -6.74 -5.17 -15.69
N ARG A 304 -7.79 -5.71 -16.32
CA ARG A 304 -7.63 -6.66 -17.45
C ARG A 304 -6.85 -6.00 -18.59
N THR A 305 -7.22 -4.78 -18.97
CA THR A 305 -6.51 -4.03 -20.01
C THR A 305 -5.05 -3.77 -19.64
N LEU A 306 -4.78 -3.32 -18.43
CA LEU A 306 -3.40 -3.09 -17.95
C LEU A 306 -2.58 -4.39 -17.91
N ASN A 307 -3.18 -5.53 -17.54
CA ASN A 307 -2.49 -6.81 -17.57
C ASN A 307 -2.16 -7.26 -19.00
N LEU A 308 -3.04 -7.01 -19.97
CA LEU A 308 -2.74 -7.24 -21.40
C LEU A 308 -1.61 -6.32 -21.89
N ASN A 309 -1.68 -5.03 -21.57
CA ASN A 309 -0.66 -4.07 -21.92
C ASN A 309 0.69 -4.38 -21.26
N ARG A 310 0.68 -4.93 -20.03
CA ARG A 310 1.91 -5.43 -19.40
C ARG A 310 2.56 -6.55 -20.20
N ASN A 311 1.78 -7.51 -20.66
CA ASN A 311 2.30 -8.60 -21.48
C ASN A 311 2.86 -8.05 -22.81
N ARG A 312 2.13 -7.14 -23.47
CA ARG A 312 2.62 -6.45 -24.68
C ARG A 312 3.95 -5.70 -24.44
N LEU A 313 4.07 -5.01 -23.30
CA LEU A 313 5.31 -4.33 -22.91
C LEU A 313 6.46 -5.33 -22.74
N ILE A 314 6.23 -6.45 -22.05
CA ILE A 314 7.24 -7.51 -21.84
C ILE A 314 7.69 -8.10 -23.18
N GLU A 315 6.76 -8.41 -24.06
CA GLU A 315 7.06 -8.93 -25.40
C GLU A 315 7.83 -7.92 -26.26
N GLY A 316 7.46 -6.63 -26.18
CA GLY A 316 8.17 -5.53 -26.85
C GLY A 316 9.60 -5.36 -26.34
N LEU A 317 9.79 -5.39 -25.02
CA LEU A 317 11.12 -5.31 -24.39
C LEU A 317 12.00 -6.50 -24.81
N ALA A 318 11.46 -7.70 -24.92
CA ALA A 318 12.19 -8.88 -25.37
C ALA A 318 12.73 -8.74 -26.81
N LYS A 319 12.03 -8.01 -27.69
CA LYS A 319 12.51 -7.70 -29.05
C LYS A 319 13.73 -6.77 -29.06
N LEU A 320 13.94 -6.01 -27.98
CA LEU A 320 15.07 -5.09 -27.83
C LEU A 320 16.31 -5.76 -27.21
N THR A 321 16.29 -7.06 -26.97
CA THR A 321 17.44 -7.82 -26.44
C THR A 321 18.73 -7.60 -27.26
N PRO A 322 18.71 -7.56 -28.63
CA PRO A 322 19.91 -7.30 -29.39
C PRO A 322 20.53 -5.91 -29.13
N LEU A 323 19.75 -4.97 -28.62
CA LEU A 323 20.18 -3.62 -28.25
C LEU A 323 20.64 -3.51 -26.79
N GLY A 324 20.65 -4.61 -26.05
CA GLY A 324 21.09 -4.67 -24.65
C GLY A 324 19.98 -4.49 -23.62
N VAL A 325 18.75 -4.87 -23.95
CA VAL A 325 17.69 -5.04 -22.94
C VAL A 325 17.73 -6.48 -22.45
N GLY A 326 17.86 -6.66 -21.13
CA GLY A 326 17.85 -7.98 -20.51
C GLY A 326 16.43 -8.53 -20.32
N ALA A 327 16.33 -9.75 -19.85
CA ALA A 327 15.04 -10.32 -19.47
C ALA A 327 14.40 -9.54 -18.29
N VAL A 328 13.09 -9.36 -18.33
CA VAL A 328 12.34 -8.77 -17.23
C VAL A 328 12.54 -9.60 -15.96
N VAL A 329 12.76 -8.95 -14.83
CA VAL A 329 12.95 -9.58 -13.52
C VAL A 329 11.75 -9.34 -12.61
N GLY A 330 11.59 -10.18 -11.58
CA GLY A 330 10.47 -10.15 -10.65
C GLY A 330 9.25 -10.91 -11.15
N GLY A 331 8.16 -10.83 -10.39
CA GLY A 331 6.97 -11.67 -10.59
C GLY A 331 5.93 -11.13 -11.57
N ASN A 332 6.03 -9.87 -11.98
CA ASN A 332 5.08 -9.21 -12.88
C ASN A 332 3.60 -9.23 -12.42
N HIS A 333 3.37 -9.20 -11.10
CA HIS A 333 2.02 -9.17 -10.49
C HIS A 333 1.59 -7.74 -10.07
N ALA A 334 2.15 -6.71 -10.72
CA ALA A 334 1.82 -5.31 -10.48
C ALA A 334 1.55 -4.59 -11.81
N ASN A 335 1.19 -3.31 -11.75
CA ASN A 335 1.02 -2.45 -12.92
C ASN A 335 2.33 -1.83 -13.42
N PHE A 336 3.42 -2.53 -13.29
CA PHE A 336 4.74 -2.15 -13.80
C PHE A 336 5.59 -3.40 -14.08
N VAL A 337 6.67 -3.21 -14.82
CA VAL A 337 7.71 -4.21 -15.06
C VAL A 337 9.07 -3.66 -14.64
N VAL A 338 10.01 -4.56 -14.33
CA VAL A 338 11.41 -4.21 -14.03
C VAL A 338 12.31 -4.90 -15.03
N VAL A 339 13.13 -4.12 -15.74
CA VAL A 339 13.95 -4.61 -16.82
C VAL A 339 15.40 -4.10 -16.69
N PRO A 340 16.42 -4.98 -16.71
CA PRO A 340 17.81 -4.57 -16.69
C PRO A 340 18.26 -4.10 -18.08
N ILE A 341 19.03 -3.02 -18.11
CA ILE A 341 19.79 -2.58 -19.27
C ILE A 341 21.23 -3.13 -19.13
N LEU A 342 21.70 -3.75 -20.17
CA LEU A 342 23.01 -4.42 -20.25
C LEU A 342 24.07 -3.52 -20.89
N SER A 343 25.32 -3.73 -20.55
CA SER A 343 26.43 -3.11 -21.30
C SER A 343 26.41 -3.55 -22.76
N ARG A 344 26.82 -2.68 -23.67
CA ARG A 344 26.89 -3.02 -25.11
C ARG A 344 27.76 -4.28 -25.37
N GLY A 345 27.21 -5.20 -26.13
CA GLY A 345 27.89 -6.46 -26.46
C GLY A 345 28.14 -7.40 -25.25
N SER A 346 27.43 -7.22 -24.15
CA SER A 346 27.61 -8.00 -22.93
C SER A 346 26.26 -8.43 -22.35
N THR A 347 26.28 -9.45 -21.51
CA THR A 347 25.13 -9.90 -20.69
C THR A 347 25.10 -9.26 -19.29
N LYS A 348 26.04 -8.37 -18.97
CA LYS A 348 26.18 -7.77 -17.64
C LYS A 348 25.30 -6.51 -17.51
N PRO A 349 24.46 -6.41 -16.47
CA PRO A 349 23.69 -5.20 -16.18
C PRO A 349 24.58 -3.99 -15.91
N ASP A 350 24.19 -2.82 -16.44
CA ASP A 350 24.98 -1.59 -16.43
C ASP A 350 24.20 -0.39 -15.90
N ASN A 351 24.55 0.05 -14.69
CA ASN A 351 23.93 1.20 -14.04
C ASN A 351 24.19 2.52 -14.80
N THR A 352 25.38 2.70 -15.32
CA THR A 352 25.75 3.94 -16.04
C THR A 352 24.91 4.11 -17.29
N ARG A 353 24.85 3.05 -18.10
CA ARG A 353 24.03 3.03 -19.33
C ARG A 353 22.55 3.17 -18.99
N SER A 354 22.03 2.41 -18.03
CA SER A 354 20.63 2.48 -17.61
C SER A 354 20.23 3.86 -17.11
N ASN A 355 21.06 4.49 -16.28
CA ASN A 355 20.80 5.83 -15.79
C ASN A 355 20.86 6.90 -16.89
N GLY A 356 21.80 6.76 -17.85
CA GLY A 356 21.86 7.61 -19.04
C GLY A 356 20.60 7.48 -19.89
N ILE A 357 20.14 6.25 -20.15
CA ILE A 357 18.87 5.98 -20.88
C ILE A 357 17.68 6.58 -20.14
N TYR A 358 17.58 6.38 -18.82
CA TYR A 358 16.53 6.99 -17.99
C TYR A 358 16.47 8.51 -18.16
N LYS A 359 17.60 9.18 -18.08
CA LYS A 359 17.68 10.65 -18.24
C LYS A 359 17.25 11.08 -19.64
N ARG A 360 17.78 10.47 -20.69
CA ARG A 360 17.42 10.80 -22.07
C ARG A 360 15.94 10.56 -22.38
N LEU A 361 15.38 9.47 -21.90
CA LEU A 361 13.93 9.22 -22.01
C LEU A 361 13.12 10.35 -21.40
N ALA A 362 13.50 10.80 -20.20
CA ALA A 362 12.76 11.83 -19.46
C ALA A 362 12.98 13.24 -20.03
N GLU A 363 14.23 13.63 -20.29
CA GLU A 363 14.62 14.99 -20.60
C GLU A 363 14.44 15.33 -22.10
N GLU A 364 14.70 14.35 -23.00
CA GLU A 364 14.67 14.58 -24.44
C GLU A 364 13.43 14.01 -25.14
N LEU A 365 12.87 12.93 -24.62
CA LEU A 365 11.80 12.19 -25.29
C LEU A 365 10.46 12.18 -24.55
N GLY A 366 10.36 12.83 -23.39
CA GLY A 366 9.11 12.98 -22.65
C GLY A 366 8.53 11.65 -22.10
N VAL A 367 9.38 10.64 -21.85
CA VAL A 367 8.99 9.37 -21.22
C VAL A 367 9.68 9.25 -19.88
N VAL A 368 8.90 9.35 -18.79
CA VAL A 368 9.43 9.28 -17.43
C VAL A 368 9.22 7.89 -16.86
N VAL A 369 10.29 7.12 -16.78
CA VAL A 369 10.35 5.82 -16.11
C VAL A 369 11.05 5.97 -14.74
N ARG A 370 11.48 4.89 -14.09
CA ARG A 370 12.19 4.99 -12.82
C ARG A 370 13.45 4.15 -12.79
N PHE A 371 14.62 4.79 -12.60
CA PHE A 371 15.88 4.08 -12.36
C PHE A 371 15.85 3.38 -10.99
N ARG A 372 16.23 2.10 -10.96
CA ARG A 372 16.27 1.24 -9.77
C ARG A 372 17.61 0.54 -9.55
N GLY A 373 18.62 0.88 -10.35
CA GLY A 373 19.91 0.20 -10.38
C GLY A 373 20.70 0.20 -9.06
N ASN A 374 20.35 1.05 -8.11
CA ASN A 374 21.01 1.12 -6.80
C ASN A 374 20.39 0.18 -5.75
N GLU A 375 19.30 -0.49 -6.08
CA GLU A 375 18.62 -1.40 -5.16
C GLU A 375 19.17 -2.82 -5.27
N HIS A 376 19.09 -3.58 -4.18
CA HIS A 376 19.57 -4.96 -4.13
C HIS A 376 18.93 -5.82 -5.23
N GLY A 377 19.75 -6.55 -5.99
CA GLY A 377 19.28 -7.37 -7.12
C GLY A 377 18.77 -6.63 -8.36
N CYS A 378 18.78 -5.28 -8.35
CA CYS A 378 18.24 -4.47 -9.43
C CYS A 378 19.31 -3.74 -10.26
N LYS A 379 20.56 -4.23 -10.29
CA LYS A 379 21.61 -3.58 -11.07
C LYS A 379 21.19 -3.38 -12.54
N GLY A 380 21.38 -2.19 -13.06
CA GLY A 380 20.98 -1.80 -14.41
C GLY A 380 19.47 -1.66 -14.64
N CYS A 381 18.63 -1.81 -13.61
CA CYS A 381 17.19 -1.90 -13.80
C CYS A 381 16.50 -0.54 -13.96
N LEU A 382 15.56 -0.52 -14.89
CA LEU A 382 14.50 0.47 -15.01
C LEU A 382 13.18 -0.18 -14.57
N ARG A 383 12.36 0.54 -13.77
CA ARG A 383 10.96 0.19 -13.54
C ARG A 383 10.09 1.03 -14.45
N ILE A 384 9.29 0.37 -15.27
CA ILE A 384 8.38 0.98 -16.25
C ILE A 384 6.96 0.69 -15.82
N THR A 385 6.18 1.73 -15.53
CA THR A 385 4.75 1.60 -15.26
C THR A 385 4.01 1.28 -16.55
N VAL A 386 3.04 0.39 -16.47
CA VAL A 386 2.19 0.01 -17.59
C VAL A 386 1.13 1.08 -17.81
N GLY A 387 1.10 1.67 -19.00
CA GLY A 387 0.13 2.68 -19.42
C GLY A 387 -0.93 2.14 -20.37
N SER A 388 -1.52 3.05 -21.17
CA SER A 388 -2.39 2.71 -22.28
C SER A 388 -1.62 1.97 -23.37
N GLU A 389 -2.32 1.49 -24.40
CA GLU A 389 -1.68 0.82 -25.54
C GLU A 389 -0.73 1.77 -26.25
N GLU A 390 -1.15 3.00 -26.49
CA GLU A 390 -0.38 4.06 -27.12
C GLU A 390 0.86 4.44 -26.27
N GLU A 391 0.72 4.47 -24.95
CA GLU A 391 1.85 4.76 -24.06
C GLU A 391 2.86 3.61 -24.03
N VAL A 392 2.42 2.36 -24.12
CA VAL A 392 3.30 1.19 -24.25
C VAL A 392 4.07 1.24 -25.56
N ASP A 393 3.42 1.55 -26.68
CA ASP A 393 4.08 1.69 -27.98
C ASP A 393 5.09 2.84 -27.97
N ALA A 394 4.71 3.98 -27.41
CA ALA A 394 5.59 5.15 -27.30
C ALA A 394 6.84 4.87 -26.44
N VAL A 395 6.70 4.17 -25.32
CA VAL A 395 7.88 3.83 -24.49
C VAL A 395 8.81 2.85 -25.21
N LEU A 396 8.27 1.85 -25.92
CA LEU A 396 9.06 0.88 -26.69
C LEU A 396 9.82 1.55 -27.83
N GLU A 397 9.15 2.38 -28.63
CA GLU A 397 9.76 3.14 -29.76
C GLU A 397 10.89 4.05 -29.26
N ARG A 398 10.61 4.86 -28.24
CA ARG A 398 11.57 5.82 -27.70
C ARG A 398 12.75 5.14 -27.00
N LEU A 399 12.49 4.04 -26.31
CA LEU A 399 13.55 3.22 -25.71
C LEU A 399 14.46 2.61 -26.80
N GLU A 400 13.88 2.07 -27.87
CA GLU A 400 14.64 1.53 -29.00
C GLU A 400 15.54 2.58 -29.63
N LYS A 401 15.01 3.80 -29.86
CA LYS A 401 15.78 4.94 -30.39
C LYS A 401 17.00 5.24 -29.53
N VAL A 402 16.81 5.43 -28.21
CA VAL A 402 17.90 5.74 -27.27
C VAL A 402 18.92 4.61 -27.19
N LEU A 403 18.48 3.35 -27.21
CA LEU A 403 19.37 2.18 -27.17
C LEU A 403 20.27 2.06 -28.37
N LYS A 404 19.81 2.48 -29.58
CA LYS A 404 20.62 2.50 -30.81
C LYS A 404 21.70 3.56 -30.74
N GLU A 405 21.45 4.67 -30.08
CA GLU A 405 22.37 5.81 -29.97
C GLU A 405 23.39 5.65 -28.85
N MET A 406 23.06 4.92 -27.79
CA MET A 406 23.87 4.69 -26.59
C MET A 406 24.39 3.25 -26.51
#